data_97ec51d5501b7a1d5dfd99c78f66c632
#
_entry.id   97ec51d5501b7a1d5dfd99c78f66c632
#
_cell.length_a   1.000
_cell.length_b   1.000
_cell.length_c   1.000
_cell.angle_alpha   90.00
_cell.angle_beta   90.00
_cell.angle_gamma   90.00
#
_symmetry.space_group_name_H-M   'P 1'
#
loop_
_entity.id
_entity.type
_entity.pdbx_description
1 polymer ?
#
loop_
_entity_poly.entity_id
_entity_poly.type
_entity_poly.pdbx_seq_one_letter_code
_entity_poly.pdbx_strand_id
1 'polypeptide(L)'
;MRVVLDTNCLIMAISARNEYYQVWQDFLDGKYVLCITNEIIEEYSEVIARNISPLLSEFVISTIINRKNVVMKSPSYAFHLIKADEDDNKFVDCAIVANAKYIVSNDRHFDVLREIPFPKVDVIKINQFLLDLQNAAETM
;
A
#
# COMPACT_ATOMS: atom_id res chain seq x y z
N MET A 1 -9.75 0.20 8.79
CA MET A 1 -8.74 -0.86 8.64
C MET A 1 -7.41 -0.28 8.16
N ARG A 2 -6.33 -0.89 8.58
CA ARG A 2 -4.98 -0.49 8.15
C ARG A 2 -4.51 -1.36 7.01
N VAL A 3 -3.98 -0.75 5.94
CA VAL A 3 -3.48 -1.47 4.78
C VAL A 3 -2.15 -0.88 4.32
N VAL A 4 -1.37 -1.70 3.62
CA VAL A 4 -0.17 -1.27 2.90
C VAL A 4 -0.44 -1.42 1.42
N LEU A 5 -0.19 -0.38 0.62
CA LEU A 5 -0.31 -0.46 -0.83
C LEU A 5 1.07 -0.64 -1.46
N ASP A 6 1.23 -1.69 -2.26
CA ASP A 6 2.37 -1.83 -3.15
C ASP A 6 2.39 -0.64 -4.13
N THR A 7 3.58 -0.23 -4.55
CA THR A 7 3.75 0.94 -5.40
C THR A 7 2.94 0.86 -6.69
N ASN A 8 2.91 -0.29 -7.36
CA ASN A 8 2.13 -0.45 -8.59
C ASN A 8 0.62 -0.30 -8.33
N CYS A 9 0.14 -0.75 -7.19
CA CYS A 9 -1.25 -0.57 -6.81
C CYS A 9 -1.58 0.91 -6.56
N LEU A 10 -0.67 1.65 -5.92
CA LEU A 10 -0.85 3.09 -5.75
C LEU A 10 -0.89 3.78 -7.11
N ILE A 11 -0.02 3.41 -8.04
CA ILE A 11 -0.01 4.01 -9.39
C ILE A 11 -1.34 3.78 -10.10
N MET A 12 -1.89 2.58 -10.01
CA MET A 12 -3.22 2.32 -10.57
C MET A 12 -4.29 3.18 -9.90
N ALA A 13 -4.20 3.34 -8.59
CA ALA A 13 -5.19 4.08 -7.82
C ALA A 13 -5.19 5.59 -8.12
N ILE A 14 -4.02 6.19 -8.39
CA ILE A 14 -3.93 7.63 -8.65
C ILE A 14 -4.19 8.00 -10.12
N SER A 15 -4.39 7.02 -10.98
CA SER A 15 -4.65 7.25 -12.41
C SER A 15 -6.15 7.41 -12.62
N ALA A 16 -6.61 8.61 -12.92
CA ALA A 16 -8.04 8.96 -12.98
C ALA A 16 -8.84 8.13 -13.98
N ARG A 17 -8.20 7.59 -15.01
CA ARG A 17 -8.85 6.75 -16.03
C ARG A 17 -8.82 5.26 -15.70
N ASN A 18 -8.14 4.88 -14.62
CA ASN A 18 -8.04 3.49 -14.21
C ASN A 18 -9.27 3.09 -13.41
N GLU A 19 -9.72 1.85 -13.55
CA GLU A 19 -10.87 1.33 -12.81
C GLU A 19 -10.65 1.34 -11.29
N TYR A 20 -9.38 1.36 -10.85
CA TYR A 20 -9.03 1.36 -9.43
C TYR A 20 -8.86 2.77 -8.84
N TYR A 21 -9.22 3.81 -9.59
CA TYR A 21 -9.18 5.18 -9.07
C TYR A 21 -10.04 5.35 -7.81
N GLN A 22 -11.06 4.53 -7.66
CA GLN A 22 -11.91 4.54 -6.46
C GLN A 22 -11.12 4.26 -5.18
N VAL A 23 -10.04 3.48 -5.28
CA VAL A 23 -9.14 3.21 -4.14
C VAL A 23 -8.52 4.50 -3.63
N TRP A 24 -8.09 5.39 -4.52
CA TRP A 24 -7.56 6.70 -4.15
C TRP A 24 -8.63 7.61 -3.57
N GLN A 25 -9.80 7.63 -4.19
CA GLN A 25 -10.93 8.44 -3.70
C GLN A 25 -11.37 7.98 -2.31
N ASP A 26 -11.41 6.68 -2.06
CA ASP A 26 -11.73 6.13 -0.75
C ASP A 26 -10.67 6.46 0.30
N PHE A 27 -9.40 6.53 -0.10
CA PHE A 27 -8.35 7.03 0.77
C PHE A 27 -8.59 8.48 1.15
N LEU A 28 -8.90 9.34 0.18
CA LEU A 28 -9.20 10.75 0.43
C LEU A 28 -10.41 10.92 1.33
N ASP A 29 -11.38 10.02 1.24
CA ASP A 29 -12.58 10.04 2.07
C ASP A 29 -12.38 9.41 3.46
N GLY A 30 -11.17 8.92 3.74
CA GLY A 30 -10.85 8.35 5.05
C GLY A 30 -11.42 6.96 5.29
N LYS A 31 -11.75 6.22 4.24
CA LYS A 31 -12.39 4.90 4.37
C LYS A 31 -11.43 3.80 4.81
N TYR A 32 -10.13 4.04 4.73
CA TYR A 32 -9.13 3.15 5.28
C TYR A 32 -7.90 3.95 5.71
N VAL A 33 -7.01 3.30 6.44
CA VAL A 33 -5.78 3.89 6.93
C VAL A 33 -4.62 3.34 6.11
N LEU A 34 -3.84 4.22 5.50
CA LEU A 34 -2.66 3.85 4.74
C LEU A 34 -1.44 3.82 5.66
N CYS A 35 -0.74 2.69 5.67
CA CYS A 35 0.48 2.51 6.46
C CYS A 35 1.68 2.70 5.55
N ILE A 36 2.63 3.51 5.99
CA ILE A 36 3.82 3.86 5.22
C ILE A 36 5.05 3.91 6.10
N THR A 37 6.22 3.86 5.45
CA THR A 37 7.52 4.14 6.06
C THR A 37 8.24 5.16 5.18
N ASN A 38 9.37 5.69 5.65
CA ASN A 38 10.18 6.59 4.82
C ASN A 38 10.63 5.91 3.52
N GLU A 39 11.03 4.64 3.58
CA GLU A 39 11.45 3.90 2.38
C GLU A 39 10.31 3.76 1.37
N ILE A 40 9.10 3.49 1.84
CA ILE A 40 7.92 3.37 0.97
C ILE A 40 7.61 4.72 0.32
N ILE A 41 7.63 5.80 1.09
CA ILE A 41 7.38 7.15 0.57
C ILE A 41 8.42 7.53 -0.48
N GLU A 42 9.68 7.21 -0.25
CA GLU A 42 10.74 7.47 -1.23
C GLU A 42 10.48 6.71 -2.53
N GLU A 43 10.09 5.44 -2.45
CA GLU A 43 9.77 4.65 -3.64
C GLU A 43 8.53 5.20 -4.36
N TYR A 44 7.46 5.52 -3.64
CA TYR A 44 6.27 6.14 -4.24
C TYR A 44 6.66 7.40 -5.02
N SER A 45 7.41 8.28 -4.37
CA SER A 45 7.84 9.54 -4.97
C SER A 45 8.66 9.33 -6.24
N GLU A 46 9.64 8.45 -6.16
CA GLU A 46 10.55 8.17 -7.27
C GLU A 46 9.82 7.54 -8.46
N VAL A 47 9.00 6.54 -8.20
CA VAL A 47 8.33 5.79 -9.26
C VAL A 47 7.25 6.65 -9.94
N ILE A 48 6.48 7.42 -9.17
CA ILE A 48 5.47 8.31 -9.75
C ILE A 48 6.16 9.39 -10.61
N ALA A 49 7.23 9.98 -10.10
CA ALA A 49 7.96 11.01 -10.84
C ALA A 49 8.53 10.48 -12.16
N ARG A 50 9.06 9.26 -12.13
CA ARG A 50 9.68 8.65 -13.32
C ARG A 50 8.64 8.17 -14.33
N ASN A 51 7.55 7.54 -13.86
CA ASN A 51 6.59 6.89 -14.74
C ASN A 51 5.44 7.79 -15.18
N ILE A 52 5.11 8.82 -14.42
CA ILE A 52 3.99 9.71 -14.73
C ILE A 52 4.48 11.15 -14.86
N SER A 53 4.74 11.83 -13.76
CA SER A 53 5.30 13.17 -13.78
C SER A 53 5.84 13.59 -12.41
N PRO A 54 6.88 14.45 -12.37
CA PRO A 54 7.37 15.00 -11.10
C PRO A 54 6.31 15.81 -10.35
N LEU A 55 5.46 16.53 -11.08
CA LEU A 55 4.41 17.35 -10.47
C LEU A 55 3.35 16.49 -9.79
N LEU A 56 2.93 15.40 -10.42
CA LEU A 56 1.97 14.46 -9.81
C LEU A 56 2.58 13.80 -8.59
N SER A 57 3.85 13.42 -8.65
CA SER A 57 4.56 12.85 -7.51
C SER A 57 4.51 13.78 -6.30
N GLU A 58 4.88 15.05 -6.51
CA GLU A 58 4.85 16.04 -5.45
C GLU A 58 3.45 16.20 -4.85
N PHE A 59 2.43 16.26 -5.70
CA PHE A 59 1.04 16.40 -5.25
C PHE A 59 0.59 15.18 -4.44
N VAL A 60 0.82 13.96 -4.94
CA VAL A 60 0.40 12.72 -4.29
C VAL A 60 1.09 12.54 -2.95
N ILE A 61 2.41 12.72 -2.90
CA ILE A 61 3.18 12.56 -1.67
C ILE A 61 2.77 13.59 -0.63
N SER A 62 2.64 14.85 -1.04
CA SER A 62 2.17 15.91 -0.14
C SER A 62 0.77 15.58 0.42
N THR A 63 -0.11 15.07 -0.41
CA THR A 63 -1.45 14.66 0.02
C THR A 63 -1.37 13.55 1.05
N ILE A 64 -0.58 12.50 0.79
CA ILE A 64 -0.46 11.36 1.70
C ILE A 64 0.05 11.80 3.08
N ILE A 65 1.16 12.54 3.13
CA ILE A 65 1.77 12.89 4.42
C ILE A 65 0.94 13.89 5.22
N ASN A 66 -0.02 14.55 4.61
CA ASN A 66 -0.89 15.51 5.29
C ASN A 66 -2.27 14.97 5.68
N ARG A 67 -2.57 13.70 5.33
CA ARG A 67 -3.86 13.10 5.70
C ARG A 67 -3.82 12.51 7.10
N LYS A 68 -4.97 12.56 7.80
CA LYS A 68 -5.10 12.01 9.15
C LYS A 68 -5.15 10.48 9.16
N ASN A 69 -5.61 9.88 8.07
CA ASN A 69 -5.73 8.42 7.93
C ASN A 69 -4.47 7.81 7.35
N VAL A 70 -3.33 8.23 7.86
CA VAL A 70 -2.01 7.72 7.49
C VAL A 70 -1.24 7.39 8.76
N VAL A 71 -0.64 6.22 8.80
CA VAL A 71 0.23 5.79 9.89
C VAL A 71 1.65 5.69 9.35
N MET A 72 2.55 6.54 9.86
CA MET A 72 3.97 6.50 9.53
C MET A 72 4.69 5.68 10.59
N LYS A 73 5.39 4.62 10.16
CA LYS A 73 6.16 3.76 11.05
C LYS A 73 7.62 3.71 10.64
N SER A 74 8.47 3.36 11.60
CA SER A 74 9.90 3.15 11.39
C SER A 74 10.24 1.75 11.88
N PRO A 75 10.27 0.74 10.98
CA PRO A 75 10.59 -0.62 11.41
C PRO A 75 12.00 -0.69 12.01
N SER A 76 12.10 -1.26 13.20
CA SER A 76 13.38 -1.46 13.89
C SER A 76 13.99 -2.82 13.60
N TYR A 77 13.29 -3.66 12.85
CA TYR A 77 13.71 -5.01 12.51
C TYR A 77 13.32 -5.35 11.08
N ALA A 78 14.25 -5.92 10.33
CA ALA A 78 14.02 -6.37 8.96
C ALA A 78 13.85 -7.88 8.96
N PHE A 79 12.68 -8.36 8.53
CA PHE A 79 12.34 -9.78 8.58
C PHE A 79 12.84 -10.57 7.37
N HIS A 80 13.10 -9.92 6.24
CA HIS A 80 13.64 -10.56 5.03
C HIS A 80 12.81 -11.76 4.56
N LEU A 81 11.48 -11.66 4.62
CA LEU A 81 10.60 -12.79 4.28
C LEU A 81 10.54 -13.09 2.79
N ILE A 82 10.76 -12.08 1.94
CA ILE A 82 10.77 -12.23 0.48
C ILE A 82 12.22 -12.27 0.02
N LYS A 83 12.64 -13.40 -0.55
CA LYS A 83 14.01 -13.59 -1.03
C LYS A 83 14.16 -13.35 -2.53
N ALA A 84 13.07 -13.50 -3.28
CA ALA A 84 13.09 -13.32 -4.74
C ALA A 84 13.35 -11.87 -5.13
N ASP A 85 12.84 -10.91 -4.33
CA ASP A 85 13.07 -9.49 -4.53
C ASP A 85 13.12 -8.81 -3.16
N GLU A 86 14.33 -8.52 -2.69
CA GLU A 86 14.54 -7.89 -1.38
C GLU A 86 13.91 -6.50 -1.28
N ASP A 87 13.72 -5.83 -2.42
CA ASP A 87 13.12 -4.50 -2.45
C ASP A 87 11.64 -4.51 -2.01
N ASP A 88 10.97 -5.65 -2.13
CA ASP A 88 9.57 -5.80 -1.70
C ASP A 88 9.44 -5.93 -0.18
N ASN A 89 10.52 -6.22 0.53
CA ASN A 89 10.47 -6.44 1.98
C ASN A 89 10.09 -5.20 2.78
N LYS A 90 10.30 -3.99 2.24
CA LYS A 90 9.87 -2.77 2.94
C LYS A 90 8.36 -2.74 3.18
N PHE A 91 7.58 -3.29 2.24
CA PHE A 91 6.11 -3.36 2.39
C PHE A 91 5.73 -4.39 3.46
N VAL A 92 6.42 -5.53 3.47
CA VAL A 92 6.20 -6.59 4.47
C VAL A 92 6.53 -6.09 5.87
N ASP A 93 7.69 -5.47 6.04
CA ASP A 93 8.13 -4.96 7.33
C ASP A 93 7.19 -3.87 7.83
N CYS A 94 6.71 -3.01 6.94
CA CYS A 94 5.71 -1.99 7.28
C CYS A 94 4.40 -2.64 7.76
N ALA A 95 3.92 -3.65 7.04
CA ALA A 95 2.68 -4.34 7.42
C ALA A 95 2.78 -4.97 8.80
N ILE A 96 3.94 -5.53 9.13
CA ILE A 96 4.18 -6.15 10.44
C ILE A 96 4.19 -5.08 11.54
N VAL A 97 5.00 -4.05 11.39
CA VAL A 97 5.17 -3.03 12.44
C VAL A 97 3.90 -2.20 12.64
N ALA A 98 3.13 -1.98 11.60
CA ALA A 98 1.88 -1.22 11.66
C ALA A 98 0.68 -2.10 12.00
N ASN A 99 0.87 -3.41 12.10
CA ASN A 99 -0.21 -4.37 12.30
C ASN A 99 -1.31 -4.18 11.26
N ALA A 100 -0.92 -4.12 10.00
CA ALA A 100 -1.85 -3.94 8.89
C ALA A 100 -2.72 -5.18 8.69
N LYS A 101 -3.95 -4.97 8.25
CA LYS A 101 -4.84 -6.08 7.91
C LYS A 101 -4.27 -6.91 6.77
N TYR A 102 -3.73 -6.24 5.74
CA TYR A 102 -3.08 -6.91 4.62
C TYR A 102 -2.26 -5.91 3.78
N ILE A 103 -1.44 -6.49 2.90
CA ILE A 103 -0.79 -5.76 1.82
C ILE A 103 -1.67 -5.92 0.58
N VAL A 104 -1.87 -4.82 -0.15
CA VAL A 104 -2.56 -4.84 -1.45
C VAL A 104 -1.50 -4.89 -2.54
N SER A 105 -1.39 -6.01 -3.23
CA SER A 105 -0.40 -6.20 -4.29
C SER A 105 -0.85 -7.25 -5.29
N ASN A 106 -0.57 -6.99 -6.57
CA ASN A 106 -0.75 -7.97 -7.63
C ASN A 106 0.55 -8.72 -7.96
N ASP A 107 1.65 -8.40 -7.27
CA ASP A 107 2.96 -9.01 -7.53
C ASP A 107 3.04 -10.40 -6.89
N ARG A 108 3.42 -11.39 -7.72
CA ARG A 108 3.54 -12.78 -7.27
C ARG A 108 4.65 -13.03 -6.28
N HIS A 109 5.62 -12.11 -6.16
CA HIS A 109 6.67 -12.24 -5.15
C HIS A 109 6.12 -12.29 -3.73
N PHE A 110 4.93 -11.71 -3.49
CA PHE A 110 4.29 -11.73 -2.18
C PHE A 110 3.58 -13.05 -1.87
N ASP A 111 3.41 -13.94 -2.85
CA ASP A 111 2.70 -15.21 -2.63
C ASP A 111 3.41 -16.11 -1.62
N VAL A 112 4.73 -15.98 -1.46
CA VAL A 112 5.50 -16.74 -0.48
C VAL A 112 5.03 -16.51 0.95
N LEU A 113 4.42 -15.36 1.22
CA LEU A 113 3.95 -15.01 2.57
C LEU A 113 2.81 -15.92 3.04
N ARG A 114 2.08 -16.54 2.12
CA ARG A 114 1.00 -17.49 2.46
C ARG A 114 1.52 -18.73 3.16
N GLU A 115 2.77 -19.09 2.90
CA GLU A 115 3.41 -20.29 3.46
C GLU A 115 4.10 -20.02 4.79
N ILE A 116 4.19 -18.76 5.20
CA ILE A 116 4.87 -18.34 6.42
C ILE A 116 3.83 -18.16 7.54
N PRO A 117 3.84 -19.05 8.56
CA PRO A 117 2.83 -18.97 9.62
C PRO A 117 3.06 -17.83 10.61
N PHE A 118 4.33 -17.40 10.79
CA PHE A 118 4.67 -16.32 11.70
C PHE A 118 5.99 -15.66 11.30
N PRO A 119 6.03 -14.31 11.24
CA PRO A 119 4.88 -13.43 11.43
C PRO A 119 3.90 -13.57 10.25
N LYS A 120 2.60 -13.55 10.56
CA LYS A 120 1.58 -13.72 9.54
C LYS A 120 1.28 -12.39 8.86
N VAL A 121 1.42 -12.36 7.53
CA VAL A 121 1.11 -11.20 6.70
C VAL A 121 0.20 -11.67 5.57
N ASP A 122 -1.00 -11.12 5.51
CA ASP A 122 -1.95 -11.43 4.45
C ASP A 122 -1.74 -10.48 3.27
N VAL A 123 -1.95 -11.00 2.07
CA VAL A 123 -1.82 -10.23 0.83
C VAL A 123 -3.08 -10.46 0.00
N ILE A 124 -3.66 -9.37 -0.51
CA ILE A 124 -4.79 -9.46 -1.44
C ILE A 124 -4.49 -8.65 -2.70
N LYS A 125 -5.15 -8.99 -3.78
CA LYS A 125 -5.06 -8.24 -5.04
C LYS A 125 -5.91 -6.98 -4.97
N ILE A 126 -5.59 -5.98 -5.80
CA ILE A 126 -6.28 -4.70 -5.79
C ILE A 126 -7.78 -4.84 -6.13
N ASN A 127 -8.15 -5.78 -7.00
CA ASN A 127 -9.57 -6.01 -7.30
C ASN A 127 -10.34 -6.49 -6.06
N GLN A 128 -9.73 -7.35 -5.24
CA GLN A 128 -10.36 -7.79 -3.99
C GLN A 128 -10.44 -6.66 -2.99
N PHE A 129 -9.41 -5.81 -2.92
CA PHE A 129 -9.44 -4.65 -2.04
C PHE A 129 -10.58 -3.71 -2.39
N LEU A 130 -10.79 -3.45 -3.69
CA LEU A 130 -11.89 -2.62 -4.14
C LEU A 130 -13.24 -3.21 -3.71
N LEU A 131 -13.41 -4.52 -3.83
CA LEU A 131 -14.62 -5.20 -3.35
C LEU A 131 -14.79 -5.07 -1.84
N ASP A 132 -13.71 -5.23 -1.09
CA ASP A 132 -13.76 -5.07 0.37
C ASP A 132 -14.19 -3.66 0.78
N LEU A 133 -13.70 -2.64 0.08
CA LEU A 133 -14.11 -1.25 0.32
C LEU A 133 -15.59 -1.04 0.01
N GLN A 134 -16.08 -1.60 -1.09
CA GLN A 134 -17.49 -1.49 -1.48
C GLN A 134 -18.39 -2.21 -0.48
N ASN A 135 -18.01 -3.40 -0.04
CA ASN A 135 -18.77 -4.18 0.93
C ASN A 135 -18.82 -3.48 2.30
N ALA A 136 -17.72 -2.87 2.72
CA ALA A 136 -17.68 -2.12 3.97
C ALA A 136 -18.63 -0.91 3.92
N ALA A 137 -18.71 -0.23 2.78
CA ALA A 137 -19.62 0.90 2.60
C ALA A 137 -21.09 0.46 2.65
N GLU A 138 -21.41 -0.71 2.11
CA GLU A 138 -22.79 -1.24 2.10
C GLU A 138 -23.26 -1.68 3.48
N THR A 139 -22.35 -2.09 4.37
CA THR A 139 -22.71 -2.55 5.72
C THR A 139 -22.82 -1.41 6.74
N MET A 140 -22.44 -0.22 6.34
CA MET A 140 -22.58 0.97 7.17
C MET A 140 -23.85 1.74 6.86
#